data_4c89c5869a0bf54acfc53ffb754aec49
#
_entry.id   4c89c5869a0bf54acfc53ffb754aec49
#
_cell.length_a   1.000
_cell.length_b   1.000
_cell.length_c   1.000
_cell.angle_alpha   90.00
_cell.angle_beta   90.00
_cell.angle_gamma   90.00
#
_symmetry.space_group_name_H-M   'P 1'
#
loop_
_entity.id
_entity.type
_entity.pdbx_description
1 polymer ?
#
loop_
_entity_poly.entity_id
_entity_poly.type
_entity_poly.pdbx_seq_one_letter_code
_entity_poly.pdbx_strand_id
1 'polypeptide(L)'
;MNRNWSPIVTPRASEPACSDFNDSARALMPLLTLLSRLQITANHITLLSFLSGMSFCLVWWLSHSWALLCLLLHVLLDGLDGPVARFQGTASARGSLTDSMCDQLVVTASMICLIHDQHVAIVPGTIYIFTYAMVVAFAMVRNALEDPYSWVMRPRFLVFA
;
A
#
# COMPACT_ATOMS: atom_id res chain seq x y z
N MET A 1 -37.86 -33.11 -4.24
CA MET A 1 -37.73 -31.77 -3.60
C MET A 1 -36.75 -30.96 -4.42
N ASN A 2 -37.24 -30.20 -5.43
CA ASN A 2 -36.44 -29.37 -6.30
C ASN A 2 -36.22 -28.00 -5.63
N ARG A 3 -34.99 -27.68 -5.27
CA ARG A 3 -34.64 -26.33 -4.87
C ARG A 3 -34.21 -25.55 -6.11
N ASN A 4 -35.13 -24.69 -6.56
CA ASN A 4 -34.84 -23.67 -7.57
C ASN A 4 -33.83 -22.67 -6.98
N TRP A 5 -32.62 -22.68 -7.49
CA TRP A 5 -31.65 -21.60 -7.27
C TRP A 5 -32.00 -20.45 -8.22
N SER A 6 -32.59 -19.39 -7.71
CA SER A 6 -32.66 -18.13 -8.42
C SER A 6 -31.25 -17.54 -8.54
N PRO A 7 -30.85 -17.03 -9.73
CA PRO A 7 -29.54 -16.39 -9.86
C PRO A 7 -29.51 -15.14 -8.96
N ILE A 8 -28.49 -15.06 -8.11
CA ILE A 8 -28.21 -13.87 -7.31
C ILE A 8 -27.92 -12.74 -8.30
N VAL A 9 -28.84 -11.77 -8.36
CA VAL A 9 -28.66 -10.53 -9.12
C VAL A 9 -27.49 -9.78 -8.46
N THR A 10 -26.34 -9.80 -9.11
CA THR A 10 -25.21 -8.97 -8.70
C THR A 10 -25.63 -7.50 -8.80
N PRO A 11 -25.44 -6.68 -7.76
CA PRO A 11 -25.71 -5.26 -7.84
C PRO A 11 -24.88 -4.65 -8.97
N ARG A 12 -25.53 -3.96 -9.90
CA ARG A 12 -24.88 -3.22 -10.99
C ARG A 12 -23.93 -2.19 -10.37
N ALA A 13 -22.62 -2.46 -10.46
CA ALA A 13 -21.59 -1.51 -10.03
C ALA A 13 -21.82 -0.20 -10.81
N SER A 14 -21.88 0.92 -10.09
CA SER A 14 -22.01 2.25 -10.67
C SER A 14 -20.83 2.54 -11.61
N GLU A 15 -21.12 2.80 -12.87
CA GLU A 15 -20.19 2.91 -13.99
C GLU A 15 -19.02 3.93 -13.88
N PRO A 16 -19.10 5.06 -13.14
CA PRO A 16 -18.00 6.03 -13.15
C PRO A 16 -16.72 5.55 -12.47
N ALA A 17 -16.79 4.72 -11.42
CA ALA A 17 -15.60 4.23 -10.72
C ALA A 17 -14.84 3.13 -11.50
N CYS A 18 -15.49 2.50 -12.48
CA CYS A 18 -14.88 1.45 -13.30
C CYS A 18 -14.09 2.00 -14.49
N SER A 19 -14.44 3.19 -15.00
CA SER A 19 -13.75 3.82 -16.14
C SER A 19 -12.36 4.34 -15.75
N ASP A 20 -12.24 5.04 -14.64
CA ASP A 20 -10.97 5.63 -14.19
C ASP A 20 -9.95 4.55 -13.77
N PHE A 21 -10.44 3.44 -13.21
CA PHE A 21 -9.60 2.28 -12.89
C PHE A 21 -9.09 1.58 -14.16
N ASN A 22 -9.92 1.53 -15.21
CA ASN A 22 -9.56 0.90 -16.47
C ASN A 22 -8.52 1.71 -17.27
N ASP A 23 -8.58 3.04 -17.19
CA ASP A 23 -7.63 3.91 -17.87
C ASP A 23 -6.26 3.93 -17.16
N SER A 24 -6.24 3.94 -15.84
CA SER A 24 -5.00 3.79 -15.05
C SER A 24 -4.35 2.42 -15.26
N ALA A 25 -5.16 1.35 -15.35
CA ALA A 25 -4.66 0.02 -15.66
C ALA A 25 -4.09 -0.08 -17.08
N ARG A 26 -4.69 0.60 -18.06
CA ARG A 26 -4.17 0.66 -19.44
C ARG A 26 -2.83 1.37 -19.53
N ALA A 27 -2.63 2.46 -18.80
CA ALA A 27 -1.37 3.17 -18.75
C ALA A 27 -0.23 2.32 -18.13
N LEU A 28 -0.57 1.46 -17.17
CA LEU A 28 0.38 0.55 -16.50
C LEU A 28 0.63 -0.77 -17.27
N MET A 29 -0.21 -1.10 -18.25
CA MET A 29 -0.13 -2.38 -19.00
C MET A 29 1.27 -2.68 -19.56
N PRO A 30 2.00 -1.74 -20.22
CA PRO A 30 3.32 -2.06 -20.74
C PRO A 30 4.31 -2.40 -19.62
N LEU A 31 4.23 -1.68 -18.48
CA LEU A 31 5.08 -1.95 -17.33
C LEU A 31 4.76 -3.30 -16.68
N LEU A 32 3.47 -3.61 -16.48
CA LEU A 32 3.03 -4.89 -15.92
C LEU A 32 3.46 -6.08 -16.79
N THR A 33 3.35 -5.94 -18.11
CA THR A 33 3.79 -6.95 -19.06
C THR A 33 5.30 -7.15 -19.03
N LEU A 34 6.08 -6.06 -18.92
CA LEU A 34 7.53 -6.11 -18.80
C LEU A 34 7.94 -6.82 -17.50
N LEU A 35 7.36 -6.44 -16.36
CA LEU A 35 7.63 -7.07 -15.07
C LEU A 35 7.28 -8.55 -15.05
N SER A 36 6.16 -8.93 -15.69
CA SER A 36 5.77 -10.33 -15.83
C SER A 36 6.75 -11.12 -16.70
N ARG A 37 7.25 -10.54 -17.80
CA ARG A 37 8.29 -11.17 -18.65
C ARG A 37 9.62 -11.37 -17.92
N LEU A 38 9.96 -10.45 -17.03
CA LEU A 38 11.17 -10.54 -16.20
C LEU A 38 10.97 -11.45 -14.97
N GLN A 39 9.81 -12.11 -14.86
CA GLN A 39 9.44 -12.96 -13.71
C GLN A 39 9.55 -12.25 -12.36
N ILE A 40 9.41 -10.91 -12.34
CA ILE A 40 9.36 -10.11 -11.12
C ILE A 40 7.98 -10.28 -10.51
N THR A 41 7.91 -10.92 -9.34
CA THR A 41 6.68 -11.13 -8.59
C THR A 41 6.34 -9.92 -7.72
N ALA A 42 5.07 -9.77 -7.32
CA ALA A 42 4.65 -8.74 -6.38
C ALA A 42 5.49 -8.76 -5.10
N ASN A 43 5.83 -9.94 -4.57
CA ASN A 43 6.65 -10.08 -3.37
C ASN A 43 8.06 -9.47 -3.53
N HIS A 44 8.66 -9.57 -4.71
CA HIS A 44 9.96 -8.93 -4.97
C HIS A 44 9.83 -7.39 -4.94
N ILE A 45 8.71 -6.86 -5.43
CA ILE A 45 8.44 -5.42 -5.42
C ILE A 45 8.19 -4.93 -4.00
N THR A 46 7.37 -5.63 -3.21
CA THR A 46 7.14 -5.32 -1.79
C THR A 46 8.47 -5.35 -1.00
N LEU A 47 9.33 -6.35 -1.24
CA LEU A 47 10.64 -6.42 -0.58
C LEU A 47 11.54 -5.25 -0.99
N LEU A 48 11.58 -4.90 -2.28
CA LEU A 48 12.37 -3.79 -2.77
C LEU A 48 11.84 -2.44 -2.24
N SER A 49 10.52 -2.28 -2.19
CA SER A 49 9.85 -1.15 -1.56
C SER A 49 10.26 -1.01 -0.10
N PHE A 50 10.15 -2.09 0.66
CA PHE A 50 10.53 -2.12 2.07
C PHE A 50 12.01 -1.75 2.29
N LEU A 51 12.93 -2.35 1.52
CA LEU A 51 14.36 -2.05 1.61
C LEU A 51 14.65 -0.58 1.26
N SER A 52 13.99 -0.05 0.23
CA SER A 52 14.11 1.37 -0.12
C SER A 52 13.61 2.29 1.00
N GLY A 53 12.46 1.97 1.60
CA GLY A 53 11.91 2.72 2.73
C GLY A 53 12.80 2.67 3.97
N MET A 54 13.36 1.49 4.30
CA MET A 54 14.30 1.36 5.43
C MET A 54 15.64 2.05 5.16
N SER A 55 16.08 2.11 3.91
CA SER A 55 17.28 2.86 3.52
C SER A 55 17.16 4.35 3.80
N PHE A 56 15.92 4.91 3.84
CA PHE A 56 15.68 6.28 4.29
C PHE A 56 16.39 6.56 5.63
N CYS A 57 16.20 5.69 6.62
CA CYS A 57 16.77 5.90 7.96
C CYS A 57 18.30 5.91 7.96
N LEU A 58 18.94 5.11 7.11
CA LEU A 58 20.40 5.05 7.00
C LEU A 58 20.95 6.25 6.24
N VAL A 59 20.30 6.60 5.14
CA VAL A 59 20.74 7.70 4.25
C VAL A 59 20.43 9.07 4.83
N TRP A 60 19.44 9.16 5.73
CA TRP A 60 19.05 10.43 6.36
C TRP A 60 20.22 11.18 6.98
N TRP A 61 21.12 10.46 7.66
CA TRP A 61 22.31 11.02 8.30
C TRP A 61 23.42 11.45 7.34
N LEU A 62 23.39 10.94 6.09
CA LEU A 62 24.37 11.31 5.07
C LEU A 62 23.87 12.48 4.21
N SER A 63 22.60 12.43 3.78
CA SER A 63 21.99 13.44 2.93
C SER A 63 20.48 13.35 2.93
N HIS A 64 19.82 14.41 3.36
CA HIS A 64 18.37 14.50 3.38
C HIS A 64 17.73 14.33 2.00
N SER A 65 18.37 14.89 0.94
CA SER A 65 17.86 14.78 -0.44
C SER A 65 17.83 13.34 -0.94
N TRP A 66 18.91 12.57 -0.70
CA TRP A 66 18.95 11.16 -1.07
C TRP A 66 17.99 10.30 -0.24
N ALA A 67 17.84 10.63 1.03
CA ALA A 67 16.86 9.95 1.88
C ALA A 67 15.43 10.15 1.38
N LEU A 68 15.06 11.38 1.02
CA LEU A 68 13.75 11.65 0.44
C LEU A 68 13.54 10.91 -0.89
N LEU A 69 14.59 10.75 -1.69
CA LEU A 69 14.52 9.95 -2.91
C LEU A 69 14.25 8.46 -2.61
N CYS A 70 14.88 7.91 -1.57
CA CYS A 70 14.60 6.54 -1.11
C CYS A 70 13.14 6.38 -0.67
N LEU A 71 12.60 7.36 0.05
CA LEU A 71 11.20 7.33 0.49
C LEU A 71 10.23 7.48 -0.70
N LEU A 72 10.54 8.34 -1.66
CA LEU A 72 9.76 8.46 -2.89
C LEU A 72 9.75 7.15 -3.67
N LEU A 73 10.91 6.51 -3.81
CA LEU A 73 11.03 5.21 -4.47
C LEU A 73 10.21 4.12 -3.75
N HIS A 74 10.24 4.11 -2.41
CA HIS A 74 9.39 3.24 -1.61
C HIS A 74 7.90 3.42 -1.97
N VAL A 75 7.39 4.65 -1.94
CA VAL A 75 5.97 4.94 -2.24
C VAL A 75 5.59 4.52 -3.66
N LEU A 76 6.48 4.73 -4.65
CA LEU A 76 6.24 4.32 -6.03
C LEU A 76 6.18 2.80 -6.18
N LEU A 77 7.11 2.08 -5.57
CA LEU A 77 7.15 0.61 -5.61
C LEU A 77 5.95 0.00 -4.88
N ASP A 78 5.59 0.53 -3.72
CA ASP A 78 4.41 0.13 -2.95
C ASP A 78 3.11 0.33 -3.75
N GLY A 79 3.02 1.42 -4.52
CA GLY A 79 1.88 1.63 -5.42
C GLY A 79 1.79 0.62 -6.57
N LEU A 80 2.90 -0.05 -6.92
CA LEU A 80 2.97 -0.99 -8.05
C LEU A 80 2.70 -2.44 -7.66
N ASP A 81 3.00 -2.86 -6.44
CA ASP A 81 2.91 -4.28 -6.05
C ASP A 81 1.47 -4.82 -6.10
N GLY A 82 0.48 -4.04 -5.68
CA GLY A 82 -0.94 -4.41 -5.78
C GLY A 82 -1.44 -4.61 -7.21
N PRO A 83 -1.21 -3.68 -8.16
CA PRO A 83 -1.47 -3.90 -9.58
C PRO A 83 -0.78 -5.12 -10.15
N VAL A 84 0.51 -5.33 -9.82
CA VAL A 84 1.28 -6.50 -10.28
C VAL A 84 0.71 -7.80 -9.75
N ALA A 85 0.38 -7.87 -8.45
CA ALA A 85 -0.24 -9.04 -7.83
C ALA A 85 -1.57 -9.42 -8.52
N ARG A 86 -2.40 -8.42 -8.83
CA ARG A 86 -3.67 -8.63 -9.56
C ARG A 86 -3.44 -9.08 -10.98
N PHE A 87 -2.51 -8.46 -11.70
CA PHE A 87 -2.19 -8.82 -13.09
C PHE A 87 -1.63 -10.25 -13.19
N GLN A 88 -0.81 -10.67 -12.24
CA GLN A 88 -0.23 -12.02 -12.19
C GLN A 88 -1.19 -13.07 -11.58
N GLY A 89 -2.37 -12.68 -11.08
CA GLY A 89 -3.30 -13.59 -10.41
C GLY A 89 -2.77 -14.14 -9.07
N THR A 90 -1.78 -13.48 -8.47
CA THR A 90 -1.13 -13.89 -7.20
C THR A 90 -1.64 -13.09 -6.00
N ALA A 91 -2.64 -12.24 -6.19
CA ALA A 91 -3.23 -11.45 -5.12
C ALA A 91 -3.77 -12.37 -4.00
N SER A 92 -3.34 -12.12 -2.76
CA SER A 92 -3.74 -12.91 -1.60
C SER A 92 -3.88 -12.04 -0.36
N ALA A 93 -4.71 -12.50 0.59
CA ALA A 93 -4.87 -11.83 1.88
C ALA A 93 -3.54 -11.76 2.66
N ARG A 94 -2.71 -12.80 2.56
CA ARG A 94 -1.38 -12.83 3.18
C ARG A 94 -0.43 -11.79 2.57
N GLY A 95 -0.44 -11.65 1.24
CA GLY A 95 0.37 -10.64 0.55
C GLY A 95 -0.02 -9.22 0.97
N SER A 96 -1.33 -8.92 0.99
CA SER A 96 -1.84 -7.62 1.46
C SER A 96 -1.49 -7.34 2.93
N LEU A 97 -1.51 -8.37 3.81
CA LEU A 97 -1.09 -8.23 5.20
C LEU A 97 0.41 -7.88 5.29
N THR A 98 1.25 -8.61 4.57
CA THR A 98 2.70 -8.38 4.56
C THR A 98 3.04 -6.98 4.08
N ASP A 99 2.42 -6.53 3.00
CA ASP A 99 2.55 -5.18 2.46
C ASP A 99 2.19 -4.11 3.51
N SER A 100 1.01 -4.20 4.11
CA SER A 100 0.59 -3.28 5.17
C SER A 100 1.52 -3.26 6.38
N MET A 101 2.12 -4.41 6.74
CA MET A 101 3.11 -4.49 7.83
C MET A 101 4.44 -3.83 7.44
N CYS A 102 4.91 -4.02 6.21
CA CYS A 102 6.10 -3.36 5.70
C CYS A 102 5.93 -1.84 5.70
N ASP A 103 4.80 -1.35 5.21
CA ASP A 103 4.45 0.08 5.25
C ASP A 103 4.45 0.63 6.67
N GLN A 104 3.82 -0.08 7.61
CA GLN A 104 3.79 0.32 9.02
C GLN A 104 5.20 0.46 9.60
N LEU A 105 6.08 -0.47 9.29
CA LEU A 105 7.47 -0.43 9.76
C LEU A 105 8.23 0.76 9.15
N VAL A 106 8.10 1.00 7.85
CA VAL A 106 8.76 2.12 7.16
C VAL A 106 8.26 3.46 7.71
N VAL A 107 6.95 3.64 7.84
CA VAL A 107 6.36 4.88 8.39
C VAL A 107 6.82 5.12 9.82
N THR A 108 6.82 4.07 10.66
CA THR A 108 7.27 4.17 12.06
C THR A 108 8.76 4.53 12.14
N ALA A 109 9.61 3.83 11.40
CA ALA A 109 11.06 4.07 11.39
C ALA A 109 11.40 5.48 10.88
N SER A 110 10.76 5.90 9.78
CA SER A 110 10.95 7.24 9.22
C SER A 110 10.52 8.34 10.19
N MET A 111 9.39 8.16 10.87
CA MET A 111 8.91 9.13 11.86
C MET A 111 9.84 9.21 13.08
N ILE A 112 10.38 8.07 13.54
CA ILE A 112 11.36 8.05 14.64
C ILE A 112 12.64 8.83 14.25
N CYS A 113 13.13 8.65 13.02
CA CYS A 113 14.29 9.43 12.52
C CYS A 113 13.98 10.93 12.50
N LEU A 114 12.80 11.35 12.03
CA LEU A 114 12.40 12.75 11.98
C LEU A 114 12.22 13.38 13.37
N ILE A 115 11.69 12.62 14.33
CA ILE A 115 11.58 13.05 15.73
C ILE A 115 12.97 13.19 16.35
N HIS A 116 13.84 12.21 16.14
CA HIS A 116 15.20 12.23 16.67
C HIS A 116 16.00 13.43 16.17
N ASP A 117 15.85 13.77 14.90
CA ASP A 117 16.49 14.93 14.27
C ASP A 117 15.74 16.26 14.47
N GLN A 118 14.75 16.27 15.37
CA GLN A 118 13.95 17.44 15.76
C GLN A 118 13.19 18.14 14.62
N HIS A 119 13.03 17.48 13.47
CA HIS A 119 12.20 17.99 12.37
C HIS A 119 10.70 17.87 12.68
N VAL A 120 10.33 16.95 13.55
CA VAL A 120 8.97 16.74 14.05
C VAL A 120 9.00 16.76 15.58
N ALA A 121 8.09 17.51 16.20
CA ALA A 121 7.96 17.51 17.65
C ALA A 121 7.49 16.12 18.16
N ILE A 122 7.96 15.71 19.34
CA ILE A 122 7.71 14.38 19.91
C ILE A 122 6.22 14.08 20.01
N VAL A 123 5.42 15.01 20.53
CA VAL A 123 3.99 14.77 20.78
C VAL A 123 3.20 14.51 19.47
N PRO A 124 3.23 15.39 18.45
CA PRO A 124 2.51 15.10 17.21
C PRO A 124 3.07 13.88 16.48
N GLY A 125 4.39 13.64 16.51
CA GLY A 125 4.99 12.49 15.88
C GLY A 125 4.56 11.16 16.50
N THR A 126 4.51 11.07 17.82
CA THR A 126 4.03 9.87 18.52
C THR A 126 2.54 9.64 18.34
N ILE A 127 1.72 10.70 18.35
CA ILE A 127 0.29 10.61 18.03
C ILE A 127 0.10 10.08 16.60
N TYR A 128 0.88 10.55 15.64
CA TYR A 128 0.81 10.09 14.26
C TYR A 128 1.12 8.59 14.16
N ILE A 129 2.24 8.12 14.74
CA ILE A 129 2.61 6.70 14.75
C ILE A 129 1.48 5.86 15.34
N PHE A 130 0.95 6.26 16.50
CA PHE A 130 -0.12 5.54 17.18
C PHE A 130 -1.39 5.48 16.34
N THR A 131 -1.84 6.62 15.81
CA THR A 131 -3.06 6.70 14.99
C THR A 131 -2.92 5.87 13.72
N TYR A 132 -1.77 5.93 13.05
CA TYR A 132 -1.50 5.13 11.86
C TYR A 132 -1.54 3.63 12.18
N ALA A 133 -0.90 3.20 13.28
CA ALA A 133 -0.94 1.81 13.73
C ALA A 133 -2.37 1.34 14.04
N MET A 134 -3.20 2.18 14.68
CA MET A 134 -4.60 1.87 14.95
C MET A 134 -5.42 1.71 13.66
N VAL A 135 -5.21 2.58 12.67
CA VAL A 135 -5.91 2.50 11.38
C VAL A 135 -5.52 1.21 10.63
N VAL A 136 -4.23 0.87 10.61
CA VAL A 136 -3.76 -0.37 9.98
C VAL A 136 -4.33 -1.60 10.71
N ALA A 137 -4.26 -1.63 12.04
CA ALA A 137 -4.83 -2.72 12.84
C ALA A 137 -6.34 -2.87 12.61
N PHE A 138 -7.08 -1.76 12.59
CA PHE A 138 -8.52 -1.79 12.31
C PHE A 138 -8.84 -2.30 10.91
N ALA A 139 -8.07 -1.86 9.89
CA ALA A 139 -8.22 -2.34 8.53
C ALA A 139 -7.95 -3.84 8.42
N MET A 140 -6.95 -4.37 9.15
CA MET A 140 -6.64 -5.80 9.21
C MET A 140 -7.76 -6.60 9.86
N VAL A 141 -8.26 -6.17 11.00
CA VAL A 141 -9.37 -6.84 11.71
C VAL A 141 -10.61 -6.88 10.83
N ARG A 142 -10.95 -5.80 10.17
CA ARG A 142 -12.09 -5.77 9.23
C ARG A 142 -11.90 -6.71 8.06
N ASN A 143 -10.71 -6.74 7.48
CA ASN A 143 -10.42 -7.68 6.39
C ASN A 143 -10.51 -9.14 6.83
N ALA A 144 -10.14 -9.43 8.08
CA ALA A 144 -10.27 -10.75 8.68
C ALA A 144 -11.72 -11.15 8.99
N LEU A 145 -12.61 -10.19 9.25
CA LEU A 145 -14.03 -10.41 9.53
C LEU A 145 -14.90 -10.49 8.25
N GLU A 146 -14.27 -10.44 7.05
CA GLU A 146 -14.95 -10.53 5.75
C GLU A 146 -16.08 -9.49 5.53
N ASP A 147 -16.01 -8.35 6.23
CA ASP A 147 -16.97 -7.26 6.07
C ASP A 147 -16.41 -6.17 5.12
N PRO A 148 -16.61 -6.29 3.79
CA PRO A 148 -15.98 -5.42 2.81
C PRO A 148 -16.74 -4.09 2.70
N TYR A 149 -16.36 -3.11 3.49
CA TYR A 149 -16.79 -1.74 3.26
C TYR A 149 -15.84 -1.06 2.27
N SER A 150 -16.38 -0.55 1.17
CA SER A 150 -15.64 0.06 0.05
C SER A 150 -14.97 1.41 0.38
N TRP A 151 -15.03 1.88 1.63
CA TRP A 151 -14.60 3.21 2.06
C TRP A 151 -13.43 3.17 3.04
N VAL A 152 -12.29 2.61 2.64
CA VAL A 152 -11.04 2.86 3.36
C VAL A 152 -10.31 3.98 2.62
N MET A 153 -10.51 5.23 3.05
CA MET A 153 -9.56 6.29 2.75
C MET A 153 -8.19 5.83 3.23
N ARG A 154 -7.26 5.60 2.31
CA ARG A 154 -5.87 5.30 2.69
C ARG A 154 -5.31 6.56 3.36
N PRO A 155 -5.00 6.55 4.66
CA PRO A 155 -4.64 7.77 5.41
C PRO A 155 -3.38 8.45 4.87
N ARG A 156 -2.57 7.74 4.08
CA ARG A 156 -1.36 8.30 3.44
C ARG A 156 -1.64 9.48 2.50
N PHE A 157 -2.81 9.57 1.88
CA PHE A 157 -3.15 10.71 1.02
C PHE A 157 -3.56 11.97 1.78
N LEU A 158 -3.94 11.85 3.05
CA LEU A 158 -4.29 13.01 3.89
C LEU A 158 -3.05 13.74 4.44
N VAL A 159 -1.89 13.09 4.45
CA VAL A 159 -0.65 13.65 5.03
C VAL A 159 0.15 14.44 3.98
N PHE A 160 -0.08 14.19 2.69
CA PHE A 160 0.65 14.83 1.59
C PHE A 160 -0.18 15.86 0.81
N ALA A 161 -1.41 16.17 1.26
CA ALA A 161 -2.24 17.25 0.75
C ALA A 161 -2.06 18.52 1.59
#